data_f7823cf051579ec080a51fc94368b398
#
_entry.id   f7823cf051579ec080a51fc94368b398
#
_cell.length_a   1.000
_cell.length_b   1.000
_cell.length_c   1.000
_cell.angle_alpha   90.00
_cell.angle_beta   90.00
_cell.angle_gamma   90.00
#
_symmetry.space_group_name_H-M   'P 1'
#
loop_
_entity.id
_entity.type
_entity.pdbx_description
1 polymer ?
#
loop_
_entity_poly.entity_id
_entity_poly.type
_entity_poly.pdbx_seq_one_letter_code
_entity_poly.pdbx_strand_id
1 'polypeptide(L)'
;MKNVSQTAQKDPPYAGHRRRLRQRFEKGGLEGFADHEVIELLLTLAIPRSDVKQPAKDLITRFGSLRGILDAPLSELRAVRGLGEVAPVALRIIRAVANLYLQQRVLEEGVKEEDR
;
A
#
# COMPACT_ATOMS: atom_id res chain seq x y z
N MET A 1 -7.22 35.71 9.05
CA MET A 1 -8.52 35.13 8.85
C MET A 1 -8.69 34.55 7.49
N LYS A 2 -8.67 35.38 6.50
CA LYS A 2 -8.74 34.90 5.12
C LYS A 2 -7.63 33.94 4.81
N ASN A 3 -6.48 34.19 5.40
CA ASN A 3 -5.31 33.35 5.13
C ASN A 3 -5.50 31.92 5.64
N VAL A 4 -6.19 31.78 6.75
CA VAL A 4 -6.42 30.44 7.29
C VAL A 4 -7.32 29.64 6.36
N SER A 5 -8.38 30.25 5.87
CA SER A 5 -9.26 29.58 4.91
C SER A 5 -8.53 29.23 3.64
N GLN A 6 -7.73 30.15 3.15
CA GLN A 6 -6.99 29.93 1.92
C GLN A 6 -5.96 28.83 2.08
N THR A 7 -5.35 28.76 3.24
CA THR A 7 -4.39 27.70 3.53
C THR A 7 -5.06 26.35 3.53
N ALA A 8 -6.22 26.25 4.16
CA ALA A 8 -6.98 25.00 4.17
C ALA A 8 -7.38 24.60 2.76
N GLN A 9 -7.71 25.57 1.92
CA GLN A 9 -8.12 25.29 0.55
C GLN A 9 -6.98 24.83 -0.33
N LYS A 10 -5.74 25.10 0.08
CA LYS A 10 -4.58 24.70 -0.71
C LYS A 10 -4.28 23.22 -0.62
N ASP A 11 -4.75 22.56 0.44
CA ASP A 11 -4.52 21.14 0.56
C ASP A 11 -5.39 20.38 -0.42
N PRO A 12 -4.79 19.52 -1.26
CA PRO A 12 -5.60 18.69 -2.16
C PRO A 12 -6.50 17.75 -1.38
N PRO A 13 -7.65 17.37 -1.94
CA PRO A 13 -8.55 16.45 -1.26
C PRO A 13 -7.88 15.13 -0.87
N TYR A 14 -6.95 14.64 -1.67
CA TYR A 14 -6.28 13.38 -1.37
C TYR A 14 -5.38 13.46 -0.14
N ALA A 15 -4.96 14.66 0.27
CA ALA A 15 -4.09 14.78 1.43
C ALA A 15 -4.78 14.34 2.70
N GLY A 16 -6.06 14.69 2.87
CA GLY A 16 -6.84 14.26 4.03
C GLY A 16 -7.05 12.76 4.05
N HIS A 17 -7.32 12.18 2.88
CA HIS A 17 -7.52 10.73 2.78
C HIS A 17 -6.23 9.97 3.15
N ARG A 18 -5.08 10.42 2.67
CA ARG A 18 -3.79 9.81 3.00
C ARG A 18 -3.54 9.85 4.50
N ARG A 19 -3.82 10.99 5.11
CA ARG A 19 -3.63 11.15 6.55
C ARG A 19 -4.54 10.20 7.33
N ARG A 20 -5.78 10.07 6.92
CA ARG A 20 -6.74 9.19 7.59
C ARG A 20 -6.31 7.72 7.50
N LEU A 21 -5.80 7.29 6.36
CA LEU A 21 -5.30 5.92 6.20
C LEU A 21 -4.16 5.65 7.17
N ARG A 22 -3.20 6.56 7.24
CA ARG A 22 -2.07 6.40 8.15
C ARG A 22 -2.52 6.37 9.60
N GLN A 23 -3.44 7.26 9.97
CA GLN A 23 -3.94 7.32 11.34
C GLN A 23 -4.68 6.04 11.72
N ARG A 24 -5.46 5.50 10.80
CA ARG A 24 -6.14 4.23 11.05
C ARG A 24 -5.13 3.11 11.29
N PHE A 25 -4.09 3.08 10.50
CA PHE A 25 -3.05 2.06 10.66
C PHE A 25 -2.33 2.24 11.99
N GLU A 26 -2.02 3.46 12.36
CA GLU A 26 -1.33 3.71 13.63
C GLU A 26 -2.14 3.24 14.83
N LYS A 27 -3.45 3.36 14.74
CA LYS A 27 -4.33 2.97 15.85
C LYS A 27 -4.59 1.49 15.94
N GLY A 28 -4.73 0.80 14.82
CA GLY A 28 -5.20 -0.58 14.85
C GLY A 28 -4.54 -1.51 13.84
N GLY A 29 -3.45 -1.11 13.21
CA GLY A 29 -2.84 -1.93 12.19
C GLY A 29 -3.75 -2.10 10.98
N LEU A 30 -3.65 -3.23 10.33
CA LEU A 30 -4.45 -3.49 9.12
C LEU A 30 -5.81 -4.09 9.42
N GLU A 31 -6.11 -4.35 10.67
CA GLU A 31 -7.40 -4.91 11.04
C GLU A 31 -8.50 -3.96 10.63
N GLY A 32 -9.52 -4.48 9.95
CA GLY A 32 -10.61 -3.65 9.45
C GLY A 32 -10.35 -2.99 8.11
N PHE A 33 -9.14 -3.11 7.55
CA PHE A 33 -8.87 -2.60 6.22
C PHE A 33 -9.39 -3.60 5.17
N ALA A 34 -10.12 -3.10 4.18
CA ALA A 34 -10.41 -3.89 2.99
C ALA A 34 -9.16 -3.97 2.12
N ASP A 35 -9.11 -4.95 1.21
CA ASP A 35 -7.94 -5.11 0.34
C ASP A 35 -7.59 -3.83 -0.41
N HIS A 36 -8.60 -3.15 -0.98
CA HIS A 36 -8.33 -1.93 -1.72
C HIS A 36 -7.75 -0.83 -0.82
N GLU A 37 -8.14 -0.81 0.45
CA GLU A 37 -7.61 0.18 1.39
C GLU A 37 -6.16 -0.13 1.77
N VAL A 38 -5.82 -1.41 1.89
CA VAL A 38 -4.42 -1.79 2.11
C VAL A 38 -3.57 -1.31 0.94
N ILE A 39 -4.05 -1.52 -0.28
CA ILE A 39 -3.32 -1.08 -1.47
C ILE A 39 -3.22 0.45 -1.49
N GLU A 40 -4.29 1.17 -1.15
CA GLU A 40 -4.21 2.63 -1.06
C GLU A 40 -3.11 3.06 -0.09
N LEU A 41 -3.05 2.41 1.07
CA LEU A 41 -2.02 2.74 2.07
C LEU A 41 -0.62 2.49 1.51
N LEU A 42 -0.40 1.36 0.84
CA LEU A 42 0.89 1.07 0.22
C LEU A 42 1.23 2.09 -0.85
N LEU A 43 0.26 2.49 -1.67
CA LEU A 43 0.49 3.46 -2.72
C LEU A 43 0.86 4.83 -2.16
N THR A 44 0.40 5.18 -0.95
CA THR A 44 0.81 6.45 -0.35
C THR A 44 2.31 6.51 -0.08
N LEU A 45 2.96 5.36 0.03
CA LEU A 45 4.40 5.30 0.26
C LEU A 45 5.18 5.51 -1.03
N ALA A 46 4.59 5.15 -2.17
CA ALA A 46 5.28 5.17 -3.45
C ALA A 46 4.85 6.33 -4.36
N ILE A 47 3.68 6.88 -4.14
CA ILE A 47 3.14 7.98 -4.95
C ILE A 47 2.94 9.17 -4.02
N PRO A 48 3.82 10.18 -4.09
CA PRO A 48 3.80 11.23 -3.06
C PRO A 48 2.66 12.23 -3.16
N ARG A 49 2.11 12.49 -4.33
CA ARG A 49 1.20 13.60 -4.49
C ARG A 49 0.07 13.37 -5.48
N SER A 50 -0.69 12.33 -5.31
CA SER A 50 -1.85 12.17 -6.16
C SER A 50 -2.87 11.31 -5.45
N ASP A 51 -4.06 11.25 -6.04
CA ASP A 51 -5.10 10.39 -5.50
C ASP A 51 -4.70 8.94 -5.71
N VAL A 52 -4.75 8.15 -4.64
CA VAL A 52 -4.41 6.74 -4.71
C VAL A 52 -5.65 5.85 -4.82
N LYS A 53 -6.85 6.44 -4.70
CA LYS A 53 -8.08 5.64 -4.72
C LYS A 53 -8.33 4.97 -6.06
N GLN A 54 -8.21 5.72 -7.16
CA GLN A 54 -8.51 5.16 -8.46
C GLN A 54 -7.48 4.10 -8.88
N PRO A 55 -6.17 4.36 -8.74
CA PRO A 55 -5.21 3.30 -9.03
C PRO A 55 -5.43 2.04 -8.18
N ALA A 56 -5.78 2.20 -6.91
CA ALA A 56 -6.05 1.05 -6.06
C ALA A 56 -7.26 0.26 -6.55
N LYS A 57 -8.33 0.94 -6.94
CA LYS A 57 -9.51 0.28 -7.49
C LYS A 57 -9.19 -0.46 -8.78
N ASP A 58 -8.40 0.18 -9.64
CA ASP A 58 -8.02 -0.44 -10.91
C ASP A 58 -7.20 -1.69 -10.67
N LEU A 59 -6.29 -1.66 -9.70
CA LEU A 59 -5.51 -2.83 -9.33
C LEU A 59 -6.38 -3.96 -8.81
N ILE A 60 -7.31 -3.66 -7.92
CA ILE A 60 -8.23 -4.66 -7.40
C ILE A 60 -9.10 -5.24 -8.50
N THR A 61 -9.61 -4.39 -9.40
CA THR A 61 -10.44 -4.85 -10.50
C THR A 61 -9.68 -5.81 -11.39
N ARG A 62 -8.43 -5.49 -11.69
CA ARG A 62 -7.63 -6.29 -12.61
C ARG A 62 -7.11 -7.58 -11.99
N PHE A 63 -6.67 -7.53 -10.75
CA PHE A 63 -5.96 -8.67 -10.13
C PHE A 63 -6.78 -9.36 -9.04
N GLY A 64 -7.90 -8.81 -8.64
CA GLY A 64 -8.90 -9.47 -7.80
C GLY A 64 -8.73 -9.29 -6.30
N SER A 65 -7.50 -9.25 -5.81
CA SER A 65 -7.26 -9.22 -4.37
C SER A 65 -5.88 -8.62 -4.10
N LEU A 66 -5.60 -8.34 -2.83
CA LEU A 66 -4.27 -7.95 -2.40
C LEU A 66 -3.23 -8.97 -2.85
N ARG A 67 -3.51 -10.24 -2.64
CA ARG A 67 -2.59 -11.30 -3.05
C ARG A 67 -2.36 -11.28 -4.55
N GLY A 68 -3.42 -11.15 -5.33
CA GLY A 68 -3.31 -11.11 -6.79
C GLY A 68 -2.45 -9.95 -7.26
N ILE A 69 -2.59 -8.80 -6.61
CA ILE A 69 -1.79 -7.62 -6.95
C ILE A 69 -0.32 -7.86 -6.64
N LEU A 70 -0.03 -8.35 -5.44
CA LEU A 70 1.36 -8.56 -5.02
C LEU A 70 2.04 -9.69 -5.77
N ASP A 71 1.27 -10.64 -6.29
CA ASP A 71 1.80 -11.73 -7.12
C ASP A 71 1.94 -11.35 -8.59
N ALA A 72 1.39 -10.21 -9.01
CA ALA A 72 1.38 -9.85 -10.43
C ALA A 72 2.79 -9.54 -10.95
N PRO A 73 3.07 -9.89 -12.20
CA PRO A 73 4.37 -9.55 -12.81
C PRO A 73 4.51 -8.05 -12.97
N LEU A 74 5.76 -7.58 -12.93
CA LEU A 74 6.06 -6.16 -13.06
C LEU A 74 5.44 -5.56 -14.32
N SER A 75 5.53 -6.29 -15.45
CA SER A 75 4.99 -5.79 -16.71
C SER A 75 3.49 -5.52 -16.64
N GLU A 76 2.75 -6.36 -15.95
CA GLU A 76 1.30 -6.16 -15.81
C GLU A 76 0.98 -5.02 -14.85
N LEU A 77 1.76 -4.88 -13.81
CA LEU A 77 1.58 -3.74 -12.90
C LEU A 77 1.85 -2.42 -13.63
N ARG A 78 2.86 -2.40 -14.49
CA ARG A 78 3.19 -1.19 -15.25
C ARG A 78 2.10 -0.79 -16.24
N ALA A 79 1.26 -1.72 -16.63
CA ALA A 79 0.16 -1.43 -17.54
C ALA A 79 -1.00 -0.71 -16.87
N VAL A 80 -1.03 -0.64 -15.54
CA VAL A 80 -2.10 0.04 -14.82
C VAL A 80 -1.83 1.54 -14.79
N ARG A 81 -2.84 2.32 -15.20
CA ARG A 81 -2.70 3.78 -15.24
C ARG A 81 -2.61 4.37 -13.85
N GLY A 82 -1.86 5.46 -13.75
CA GLY A 82 -1.79 6.23 -12.52
C GLY A 82 -0.77 5.76 -11.52
N LEU A 83 -0.05 4.66 -11.80
CA LEU A 83 0.98 4.15 -10.90
C LEU A 83 2.34 4.81 -11.11
N GLY A 84 2.62 5.28 -12.33
CA GLY A 84 3.93 5.82 -12.64
C GLY A 84 4.99 4.74 -12.69
N GLU A 85 6.25 5.15 -12.62
CA GLU A 85 7.37 4.22 -12.76
C GLU A 85 7.75 3.55 -11.46
N VAL A 86 7.57 4.23 -10.34
CA VAL A 86 8.07 3.74 -9.05
C VAL A 86 7.12 2.77 -8.39
N ALA A 87 5.82 3.05 -8.42
CA ALA A 87 4.86 2.25 -7.66
C ALA A 87 4.83 0.77 -8.07
N PRO A 88 4.90 0.40 -9.35
CA PRO A 88 4.96 -1.03 -9.70
C PRO A 88 6.16 -1.74 -9.08
N VAL A 89 7.32 -1.10 -9.12
CA VAL A 89 8.52 -1.67 -8.50
C VAL A 89 8.36 -1.75 -6.99
N ALA A 90 7.77 -0.71 -6.38
CA ALA A 90 7.52 -0.70 -4.95
C ALA A 90 6.65 -1.88 -4.52
N LEU A 91 5.61 -2.19 -5.27
CA LEU A 91 4.76 -3.34 -4.96
C LEU A 91 5.53 -4.65 -5.03
N ARG A 92 6.43 -4.79 -6.01
CA ARG A 92 7.28 -5.97 -6.10
C ARG A 92 8.28 -6.04 -4.94
N ILE A 93 8.82 -4.92 -4.52
CA ILE A 93 9.71 -4.86 -3.38
C ILE A 93 8.96 -5.28 -2.11
N ILE A 94 7.76 -4.77 -1.93
CA ILE A 94 6.94 -5.10 -0.76
C ILE A 94 6.70 -6.61 -0.68
N ARG A 95 6.35 -7.22 -1.80
CA ARG A 95 6.15 -8.67 -1.82
C ARG A 95 7.44 -9.42 -1.50
N ALA A 96 8.56 -8.99 -2.07
CA ALA A 96 9.85 -9.62 -1.81
C ALA A 96 10.22 -9.53 -0.33
N VAL A 97 10.01 -8.37 0.28
CA VAL A 97 10.29 -8.17 1.70
C VAL A 97 9.38 -9.05 2.57
N ALA A 98 8.10 -9.13 2.20
CA ALA A 98 7.16 -9.96 2.94
C ALA A 98 7.58 -11.43 2.91
N ASN A 99 8.02 -11.92 1.74
CA ASN A 99 8.50 -13.28 1.62
C ASN A 99 9.74 -13.52 2.46
N LEU A 100 10.68 -12.60 2.42
CA LEU A 100 11.91 -12.72 3.20
C LEU A 100 11.60 -12.72 4.70
N TYR A 101 10.72 -11.85 5.12
CA TYR A 101 10.31 -11.78 6.53
C TYR A 101 9.71 -13.11 6.98
N LEU A 102 8.81 -13.67 6.17
CA LEU A 102 8.17 -14.93 6.51
C LEU A 102 9.16 -16.09 6.54
N GLN A 103 10.12 -16.10 5.60
CA GLN A 103 11.17 -17.13 5.60
C GLN A 103 11.99 -17.07 6.88
N GLN A 104 12.36 -15.88 7.31
CA GLN A 104 13.15 -15.74 8.51
C GLN A 104 12.38 -16.17 9.76
N ARG A 105 11.08 -15.86 9.80
CA ARG A 105 10.24 -16.30 10.91
C ARG A 105 10.15 -17.82 10.98
N VAL A 106 9.92 -18.46 9.84
CA VAL A 106 9.80 -19.90 9.79
C VAL A 106 11.10 -20.58 10.24
N LEU A 107 12.24 -20.06 9.77
CA LEU A 107 13.53 -20.62 10.16
C LEU A 107 13.79 -20.48 11.65
N GLU A 108 13.47 -19.33 12.23
CA GLU A 108 13.64 -19.13 13.67
C GLU A 108 12.74 -20.04 14.47
N GLU A 109 11.47 -20.14 14.06
CA GLU A 109 10.51 -20.99 14.76
C GLU A 109 10.89 -22.47 14.64
N GLY A 110 11.40 -22.87 13.47
CA GLY A 110 11.85 -24.23 13.27
C GLY A 110 13.05 -24.56 14.16
N VAL A 111 14.00 -23.64 14.28
CA VAL A 111 15.15 -23.84 15.14
C VAL A 111 14.71 -23.97 16.61
N LYS A 112 13.78 -23.10 17.03
CA LYS A 112 13.28 -23.16 18.41
C LYS A 112 12.58 -24.49 18.70
N GLU A 113 11.84 -25.00 17.72
CA GLU A 113 11.16 -26.29 17.88
C GLU A 113 12.16 -27.42 17.99
N GLU A 114 13.23 -27.37 17.22
CA GLU A 114 14.26 -28.39 17.26
C GLU A 114 14.98 -28.43 18.60
N ASP A 115 15.09 -27.30 19.24
CA ASP A 115 15.77 -27.19 20.52
C ASP A 115 14.98 -27.85 21.68
N ARG A 116 13.71 -28.13 21.45
CA ARG A 116 12.90 -28.75 22.46
C ARG A 116 13.12 -30.25 22.49
#